data_19a906bff3b317dbf80f1536a5ee500c
#
_entry.id   19a906bff3b317dbf80f1536a5ee500c
#
_cell.length_a   1.000
_cell.length_b   1.000
_cell.length_c   1.000
_cell.angle_alpha   90.00
_cell.angle_beta   90.00
_cell.angle_gamma   90.00
#
_symmetry.space_group_name_H-M   'P 1'
#
loop_
_entity.id
_entity.type
_entity.pdbx_description
1 polymer ?
#
loop_
_entity_poly.entity_id
_entity_poly.type
_entity_poly.pdbx_seq_one_letter_code
_entity_poly.pdbx_strand_id
1 'polypeptide(L)'
;MITVAGEALIDLVIDGSGSVTAVPGGAPFNVARMIARLGADCQFLGRLSDDGFGEQLRAALVQDGVRIAVPDPTPAPTTLAIARLDDLGAAEYKFYLERTSAAELTSADIASEILDGSNAIGLGGLGLLVEPTASSLTALIQQRPPGATILLDPNCRPAAVTDLPAYRELIDTYVRQVDVVKVSTDDLRLLRPGAPPLRAGRGLLELGPPAVLVTDGPSPATVLTEAGERSVPVPAVEVVDTIGAGDAFVAGFLTWWTAHALTHHDAGDLYALANGAAAAIEVAAADCTVRGANLPAEFRWSTNPGGSAVGAR
;
A
#
# COMPACT_ATOMS: atom_id res chain seq x y z
N MET A 1 -12.29 -3.64 11.54
CA MET A 1 -11.64 -4.37 10.41
C MET A 1 -11.04 -3.39 9.43
N ILE A 2 -9.94 -3.76 8.75
CA ILE A 2 -9.32 -2.99 7.66
C ILE A 2 -9.51 -3.76 6.36
N THR A 3 -9.96 -3.10 5.29
CA THR A 3 -10.04 -3.69 3.95
C THR A 3 -8.87 -3.16 3.12
N VAL A 4 -8.13 -4.05 2.46
CA VAL A 4 -7.08 -3.67 1.51
C VAL A 4 -7.48 -4.20 0.13
N ALA A 5 -7.58 -3.31 -0.85
CA ALA A 5 -8.09 -3.64 -2.18
C ALA A 5 -7.05 -3.35 -3.29
N GLY A 6 -6.92 -4.29 -4.21
CA GLY A 6 -6.02 -4.20 -5.36
C GLY A 6 -5.44 -5.55 -5.77
N GLU A 7 -4.25 -5.54 -6.34
CA GLU A 7 -3.62 -6.75 -6.89
C GLU A 7 -2.86 -7.59 -5.87
N ALA A 8 -2.78 -8.88 -6.18
CA ALA A 8 -1.76 -9.82 -5.73
C ALA A 8 -1.05 -10.39 -6.96
N LEU A 9 0.25 -10.58 -6.88
CA LEU A 9 1.07 -11.03 -8.00
C LEU A 9 2.25 -11.90 -7.54
N ILE A 10 2.97 -12.47 -8.49
CA ILE A 10 4.27 -13.12 -8.24
C ILE A 10 5.36 -12.27 -8.86
N ASP A 11 6.35 -11.91 -8.05
CA ASP A 11 7.61 -11.34 -8.51
C ASP A 11 8.53 -12.49 -8.94
N LEU A 12 8.85 -12.55 -10.25
CA LEU A 12 9.85 -13.45 -10.80
C LEU A 12 11.19 -12.71 -10.87
N VAL A 13 12.08 -12.99 -9.93
CA VAL A 13 13.42 -12.37 -9.88
C VAL A 13 14.39 -13.25 -10.67
N ILE A 14 14.97 -12.71 -11.74
CA ILE A 14 15.98 -13.35 -12.56
C ILE A 14 17.34 -12.75 -12.20
N ASP A 15 18.20 -13.56 -11.61
CA ASP A 15 19.57 -13.13 -11.25
C ASP A 15 20.54 -13.19 -12.43
N GLY A 16 21.78 -12.69 -12.23
CA GLY A 16 22.82 -12.68 -13.25
C GLY A 16 23.25 -14.07 -13.74
N SER A 17 22.92 -15.16 -13.03
CA SER A 17 23.15 -16.54 -13.46
C SER A 17 22.01 -17.09 -14.34
N GLY A 18 20.90 -16.35 -14.47
CA GLY A 18 19.67 -16.80 -15.12
C GLY A 18 18.77 -17.64 -14.21
N SER A 19 19.08 -17.76 -12.93
CA SER A 19 18.23 -18.44 -11.95
C SER A 19 16.97 -17.61 -11.68
N VAL A 20 15.82 -18.28 -11.58
CA VAL A 20 14.52 -17.63 -11.36
C VAL A 20 13.99 -17.98 -9.98
N THR A 21 13.70 -16.94 -9.19
CA THR A 21 13.03 -17.09 -7.90
C THR A 21 11.64 -16.46 -7.98
N ALA A 22 10.61 -17.21 -7.58
CA ALA A 22 9.24 -16.72 -7.51
C ALA A 22 8.90 -16.28 -6.08
N VAL A 23 8.47 -15.04 -5.92
CA VAL A 23 8.15 -14.45 -4.61
C VAL A 23 6.73 -13.88 -4.64
N PRO A 24 5.84 -14.26 -3.71
CA PRO A 24 4.54 -13.60 -3.53
C PRO A 24 4.69 -12.10 -3.26
N GLY A 25 3.96 -11.28 -4.00
CA GLY A 25 4.05 -9.82 -3.94
C GLY A 25 2.77 -9.10 -4.39
N GLY A 26 2.92 -7.81 -4.67
CA GLY A 26 1.84 -6.86 -4.90
C GLY A 26 1.64 -5.95 -3.69
N ALA A 27 1.59 -4.64 -3.92
CA ALA A 27 1.54 -3.69 -2.80
C ALA A 27 0.30 -3.93 -1.89
N PRO A 28 -0.94 -4.05 -2.40
CA PRO A 28 -2.10 -4.34 -1.57
C PRO A 28 -2.00 -5.70 -0.85
N PHE A 29 -1.46 -6.72 -1.51
CA PHE A 29 -1.23 -8.03 -0.90
C PHE A 29 -0.25 -7.95 0.28
N ASN A 30 0.86 -7.23 0.14
CA ASN A 30 1.85 -7.03 1.20
C ASN A 30 1.25 -6.23 2.37
N VAL A 31 0.53 -5.15 2.07
CA VAL A 31 -0.15 -4.32 3.09
C VAL A 31 -1.12 -5.17 3.91
N ALA A 32 -1.96 -6.00 3.27
CA ALA A 32 -2.93 -6.84 3.98
C ALA A 32 -2.25 -7.83 4.93
N ARG A 33 -1.19 -8.49 4.48
CA ARG A 33 -0.41 -9.43 5.28
C ARG A 33 0.26 -8.75 6.47
N MET A 34 0.85 -7.57 6.25
CA MET A 34 1.48 -6.80 7.34
C MET A 34 0.46 -6.33 8.37
N ILE A 35 -0.73 -5.84 7.98
CA ILE A 35 -1.80 -5.47 8.91
C ILE A 35 -2.16 -6.66 9.82
N ALA A 36 -2.35 -7.85 9.24
CA ALA A 36 -2.68 -9.05 10.02
C ALA A 36 -1.54 -9.45 10.98
N ARG A 37 -0.28 -9.35 10.55
CA ARG A 37 0.90 -9.61 11.39
C ARG A 37 1.07 -8.58 12.51
N LEU A 38 0.57 -7.35 12.33
CA LEU A 38 0.46 -6.34 13.39
C LEU A 38 -0.69 -6.63 14.38
N GLY A 39 -1.47 -7.70 14.14
CA GLY A 39 -2.54 -8.15 15.01
C GLY A 39 -3.90 -7.48 14.76
N ALA A 40 -4.06 -6.75 13.68
CA ALA A 40 -5.33 -6.14 13.30
C ALA A 40 -6.17 -7.05 12.39
N ASP A 41 -7.50 -6.99 12.54
CA ASP A 41 -8.43 -7.70 11.66
C ASP A 41 -8.41 -7.09 10.25
N CYS A 42 -8.02 -7.92 9.26
CA CYS A 42 -7.79 -7.50 7.89
C CYS A 42 -8.46 -8.42 6.87
N GLN A 43 -8.99 -7.83 5.81
CA GLN A 43 -9.37 -8.56 4.62
C GLN A 43 -8.68 -8.03 3.37
N PHE A 44 -8.37 -8.95 2.45
CA PHE A 44 -7.87 -8.64 1.12
C PHE A 44 -9.02 -8.73 0.11
N LEU A 45 -9.25 -7.65 -0.63
CA LEU A 45 -10.25 -7.54 -1.70
C LEU A 45 -9.54 -7.44 -3.05
N GLY A 46 -9.37 -8.57 -3.70
CA GLY A 46 -8.76 -8.76 -5.00
C GLY A 46 -9.05 -10.15 -5.52
N ARG A 47 -8.75 -10.40 -6.78
CA ARG A 47 -8.95 -11.72 -7.40
C ARG A 47 -7.66 -12.52 -7.36
N LEU A 48 -7.78 -13.79 -7.05
CA LEU A 48 -6.69 -14.76 -7.05
C LEU A 48 -6.96 -15.82 -8.10
N SER A 49 -5.94 -16.22 -8.85
CA SER A 49 -6.03 -17.28 -9.86
C SER A 49 -6.30 -18.66 -9.23
N ASP A 50 -6.81 -19.59 -10.03
CA ASP A 50 -6.89 -21.02 -9.72
C ASP A 50 -5.61 -21.80 -10.08
N ASP A 51 -4.57 -21.10 -10.58
CA ASP A 51 -3.26 -21.70 -10.88
C ASP A 51 -2.39 -21.89 -9.62
N GLY A 52 -1.26 -22.60 -9.78
CA GLY A 52 -0.36 -22.89 -8.66
C GLY A 52 0.26 -21.67 -7.99
N PHE A 53 0.37 -20.52 -8.68
CA PHE A 53 0.80 -19.26 -8.10
C PHE A 53 -0.34 -18.60 -7.31
N GLY A 54 -1.58 -18.65 -7.80
CA GLY A 54 -2.74 -18.19 -7.07
C GLY A 54 -2.96 -18.98 -5.78
N GLU A 55 -2.69 -20.28 -5.78
CA GLU A 55 -2.69 -21.12 -4.55
C GLU A 55 -1.63 -20.65 -3.54
N GLN A 56 -0.42 -20.30 -3.98
CA GLN A 56 0.64 -19.77 -3.11
C GLN A 56 0.24 -18.43 -2.48
N LEU A 57 -0.33 -17.52 -3.28
CA LEU A 57 -0.83 -16.24 -2.78
C LEU A 57 -1.94 -16.44 -1.73
N ARG A 58 -2.90 -17.31 -2.02
CA ARG A 58 -3.98 -17.67 -1.11
C ARG A 58 -3.43 -18.24 0.19
N ALA A 59 -2.51 -19.20 0.11
CA ALA A 59 -1.90 -19.81 1.27
C ALA A 59 -1.18 -18.81 2.17
N ALA A 60 -0.46 -17.85 1.58
CA ALA A 60 0.23 -16.79 2.33
C ALA A 60 -0.73 -15.85 3.05
N LEU A 61 -1.85 -15.43 2.42
CA LEU A 61 -2.89 -14.65 3.08
C LEU A 61 -3.51 -15.37 4.26
N VAL A 62 -3.89 -16.63 4.05
CA VAL A 62 -4.52 -17.48 5.10
C VAL A 62 -3.54 -17.74 6.25
N GLN A 63 -2.28 -18.01 5.95
CA GLN A 63 -1.23 -18.24 6.96
C GLN A 63 -1.05 -17.02 7.89
N ASP A 64 -1.14 -15.82 7.35
CA ASP A 64 -1.04 -14.58 8.13
C ASP A 64 -2.37 -14.17 8.80
N GLY A 65 -3.47 -14.90 8.56
CA GLY A 65 -4.78 -14.62 9.14
C GLY A 65 -5.60 -13.57 8.40
N VAL A 66 -5.23 -13.25 7.16
CA VAL A 66 -5.99 -12.33 6.30
C VAL A 66 -7.23 -13.03 5.76
N ARG A 67 -8.40 -12.40 5.90
CA ARG A 67 -9.63 -12.86 5.25
C ARG A 67 -9.58 -12.53 3.76
N ILE A 68 -9.96 -13.49 2.92
CA ILE A 68 -10.08 -13.26 1.47
C ILE A 68 -11.54 -12.89 1.19
N ALA A 69 -11.75 -11.63 0.77
CA ALA A 69 -13.09 -11.08 0.58
C ALA A 69 -13.84 -11.74 -0.59
N VAL A 70 -13.11 -12.11 -1.65
CA VAL A 70 -13.63 -12.85 -2.81
C VAL A 70 -12.97 -14.23 -2.83
N PRO A 71 -13.59 -15.26 -2.18
CA PRO A 71 -12.94 -16.54 -1.98
C PRO A 71 -12.84 -17.40 -3.24
N ASP A 72 -13.76 -17.21 -4.19
CA ASP A 72 -13.78 -18.01 -5.42
C ASP A 72 -12.63 -17.57 -6.34
N PRO A 73 -11.76 -18.49 -6.82
CA PRO A 73 -10.67 -18.14 -7.70
C PRO A 73 -11.17 -17.78 -9.11
N THR A 74 -10.31 -17.09 -9.87
CA THR A 74 -10.54 -16.83 -11.29
C THR A 74 -9.71 -17.78 -12.16
N PRO A 75 -10.20 -18.21 -13.34
CA PRO A 75 -9.41 -18.99 -14.30
C PRO A 75 -8.37 -18.12 -15.03
N ALA A 76 -8.38 -16.82 -14.86
CA ALA A 76 -7.33 -15.95 -15.40
C ALA A 76 -5.99 -16.25 -14.74
N PRO A 77 -4.86 -16.28 -15.48
CA PRO A 77 -3.55 -16.59 -14.91
C PRO A 77 -3.13 -15.57 -13.85
N THR A 78 -2.31 -16.01 -12.91
CA THR A 78 -1.73 -15.11 -11.91
C THR A 78 -0.94 -13.97 -12.58
N THR A 79 -1.10 -12.78 -12.10
CA THR A 79 -0.33 -11.59 -12.49
C THR A 79 1.14 -11.78 -12.18
N LEU A 80 2.03 -11.40 -13.11
CA LEU A 80 3.46 -11.53 -12.95
C LEU A 80 4.17 -10.18 -13.08
N ALA A 81 5.13 -9.94 -12.18
CA ALA A 81 6.15 -8.92 -12.33
C ALA A 81 7.50 -9.63 -12.53
N ILE A 82 8.20 -9.33 -13.61
CA ILE A 82 9.54 -9.90 -13.87
C ILE A 82 10.56 -8.82 -13.53
N ALA A 83 11.43 -9.10 -12.56
CA ALA A 83 12.57 -8.28 -12.19
C ALA A 83 13.85 -8.96 -12.70
N ARG A 84 14.49 -8.39 -13.70
CA ARG A 84 15.79 -8.85 -14.17
C ARG A 84 16.87 -7.98 -13.54
N LEU A 85 17.75 -8.61 -12.76
CA LEU A 85 18.88 -7.92 -12.16
C LEU A 85 20.03 -7.83 -13.18
N ASP A 86 20.58 -6.62 -13.35
CA ASP A 86 21.83 -6.43 -14.10
C ASP A 86 23.06 -6.80 -13.25
N ASP A 87 24.24 -6.69 -13.84
CA ASP A 87 25.52 -7.02 -13.19
C ASP A 87 25.84 -6.08 -11.99
N LEU A 88 25.14 -4.97 -11.86
CA LEU A 88 25.27 -3.99 -10.76
C LEU A 88 24.16 -4.16 -9.71
N GLY A 89 23.23 -5.11 -9.92
CA GLY A 89 22.10 -5.38 -9.04
C GLY A 89 20.89 -4.44 -9.25
N ALA A 90 20.91 -3.59 -10.29
CA ALA A 90 19.74 -2.80 -10.64
C ALA A 90 18.69 -3.66 -11.33
N ALA A 91 17.41 -3.47 -10.96
CA ALA A 91 16.31 -4.26 -11.49
C ALA A 91 15.63 -3.57 -12.68
N GLU A 92 15.53 -4.27 -13.80
CA GLU A 92 14.63 -3.92 -14.90
C GLU A 92 13.32 -4.69 -14.72
N TYR A 93 12.19 -3.96 -14.65
CA TYR A 93 10.88 -4.55 -14.42
C TYR A 93 10.07 -4.64 -15.70
N LYS A 94 9.36 -5.78 -15.87
CA LYS A 94 8.30 -5.96 -16.86
C LYS A 94 7.08 -6.58 -16.19
N PHE A 95 5.91 -5.98 -16.43
CA PHE A 95 4.65 -6.42 -15.84
C PHE A 95 3.78 -7.10 -16.89
N TYR A 96 3.17 -8.23 -16.52
CA TYR A 96 2.15 -8.94 -17.28
C TYR A 96 0.83 -8.78 -16.52
N LEU A 97 0.04 -7.78 -16.90
CA LEU A 97 -1.16 -7.35 -16.16
C LEU A 97 -2.44 -7.69 -16.90
N GLU A 98 -2.45 -7.54 -18.22
CA GLU A 98 -3.66 -7.72 -19.01
C GLU A 98 -4.15 -9.17 -19.01
N ARG A 99 -5.44 -9.36 -18.80
CA ARG A 99 -6.09 -10.67 -18.73
C ARG A 99 -5.50 -11.60 -17.66
N THR A 100 -5.02 -11.04 -16.59
CA THR A 100 -4.54 -11.76 -15.41
C THR A 100 -5.44 -11.49 -14.21
N SER A 101 -5.22 -12.22 -13.12
CA SER A 101 -6.05 -12.11 -11.91
C SER A 101 -6.16 -10.68 -11.36
N ALA A 102 -5.14 -9.82 -11.53
CA ALA A 102 -5.22 -8.41 -11.12
C ALA A 102 -6.26 -7.59 -11.90
N ALA A 103 -6.66 -8.04 -13.09
CA ALA A 103 -7.65 -7.38 -13.93
C ALA A 103 -9.08 -7.95 -13.78
N GLU A 104 -9.32 -8.87 -12.83
CA GLU A 104 -10.57 -9.64 -12.78
C GLU A 104 -11.54 -9.20 -11.65
N LEU A 105 -11.17 -8.20 -10.84
CA LEU A 105 -12.10 -7.66 -9.84
C LEU A 105 -13.18 -6.82 -10.52
N THR A 106 -14.44 -7.21 -10.29
CA THR A 106 -15.60 -6.53 -10.88
C THR A 106 -16.43 -5.82 -9.81
N SER A 107 -17.30 -4.90 -10.21
CA SER A 107 -18.25 -4.24 -9.29
C SER A 107 -19.22 -5.23 -8.63
N ALA A 108 -19.47 -6.38 -9.23
CA ALA A 108 -20.28 -7.45 -8.64
C ALA A 108 -19.57 -8.14 -7.45
N ASP A 109 -18.24 -8.11 -7.42
CA ASP A 109 -17.44 -8.62 -6.31
C ASP A 109 -17.40 -7.63 -5.13
N ILE A 110 -17.92 -6.40 -5.31
CA ILE A 110 -17.95 -5.35 -4.28
C ILE A 110 -19.39 -5.19 -3.79
N ALA A 111 -19.92 -6.27 -3.21
CA ALA A 111 -21.20 -6.16 -2.51
C ALA A 111 -21.03 -5.34 -1.22
N SER A 112 -22.08 -4.58 -0.84
CA SER A 112 -22.04 -3.73 0.37
C SER A 112 -21.66 -4.53 1.61
N GLU A 113 -22.11 -5.79 1.70
CA GLU A 113 -21.83 -6.70 2.80
C GLU A 113 -20.34 -7.04 2.95
N ILE A 114 -19.55 -6.98 1.86
CA ILE A 114 -18.10 -7.19 1.92
C ILE A 114 -17.41 -6.05 2.66
N LEU A 115 -17.93 -4.83 2.53
CA LEU A 115 -17.37 -3.65 3.18
C LEU A 115 -17.89 -3.43 4.59
N ASP A 116 -18.94 -4.16 5.01
CA ASP A 116 -19.53 -4.04 6.34
C ASP A 116 -18.48 -4.25 7.44
N GLY A 117 -18.44 -3.29 8.37
CA GLY A 117 -17.46 -3.29 9.46
C GLY A 117 -16.06 -2.85 9.08
N SER A 118 -15.82 -2.37 7.84
CA SER A 118 -14.55 -1.75 7.47
C SER A 118 -14.45 -0.34 8.05
N ASN A 119 -13.49 -0.12 8.94
CA ASN A 119 -13.19 1.18 9.55
C ASN A 119 -12.15 1.97 8.73
N ALA A 120 -11.34 1.26 7.94
CA ALA A 120 -10.40 1.85 7.01
C ALA A 120 -10.27 0.98 5.75
N ILE A 121 -9.97 1.63 4.62
CA ILE A 121 -9.78 1.01 3.33
C ILE A 121 -8.46 1.50 2.74
N GLY A 122 -7.56 0.57 2.45
CA GLY A 122 -6.32 0.85 1.72
C GLY A 122 -6.46 0.50 0.25
N LEU A 123 -6.11 1.41 -0.64
CA LEU A 123 -6.14 1.25 -2.09
C LEU A 123 -4.78 1.57 -2.69
N GLY A 124 -4.40 0.91 -3.76
CA GLY A 124 -3.19 1.30 -4.47
C GLY A 124 -2.68 0.29 -5.48
N GLY A 125 -1.47 0.56 -5.95
CA GLY A 125 -0.72 -0.34 -6.79
C GLY A 125 -1.21 -0.46 -8.23
N LEU A 126 -0.93 -1.60 -8.84
CA LEU A 126 -1.19 -1.88 -10.26
C LEU A 126 -2.67 -2.10 -10.57
N GLY A 127 -3.47 -2.46 -9.57
CA GLY A 127 -4.92 -2.60 -9.71
C GLY A 127 -5.62 -1.31 -10.17
N LEU A 128 -5.01 -0.14 -9.90
CA LEU A 128 -5.51 1.16 -10.36
C LEU A 128 -5.40 1.33 -11.89
N LEU A 129 -4.57 0.51 -12.58
CA LEU A 129 -4.24 0.66 -14.01
C LEU A 129 -5.04 -0.26 -14.93
N VAL A 130 -5.65 -1.32 -14.39
CA VAL A 130 -6.21 -2.40 -15.21
C VAL A 130 -7.72 -2.51 -15.05
N GLU A 131 -8.42 -2.55 -16.18
CA GLU A 131 -9.87 -2.76 -16.19
C GLU A 131 -10.24 -4.27 -16.20
N PRO A 132 -11.34 -4.64 -15.53
CA PRO A 132 -12.35 -3.82 -14.84
C PRO A 132 -12.00 -3.45 -13.38
N THR A 133 -10.84 -3.87 -12.84
CA THR A 133 -10.44 -3.62 -11.45
C THR A 133 -10.40 -2.12 -11.13
N ALA A 134 -9.84 -1.27 -12.01
CA ALA A 134 -9.76 0.17 -11.79
C ALA A 134 -11.15 0.81 -11.59
N SER A 135 -12.10 0.50 -12.48
CA SER A 135 -13.49 0.96 -12.33
C SER A 135 -14.14 0.42 -11.05
N SER A 136 -13.82 -0.82 -10.68
CA SER A 136 -14.36 -1.45 -9.46
C SER A 136 -13.81 -0.79 -8.20
N LEU A 137 -12.52 -0.43 -8.15
CA LEU A 137 -11.95 0.33 -7.05
C LEU A 137 -12.56 1.73 -6.92
N THR A 138 -12.90 2.37 -8.05
CA THR A 138 -13.67 3.62 -8.03
C THR A 138 -15.06 3.42 -7.42
N ALA A 139 -15.76 2.36 -7.79
CA ALA A 139 -17.07 2.03 -7.21
C ALA A 139 -16.97 1.71 -5.71
N LEU A 140 -15.89 1.06 -5.26
CA LEU A 140 -15.61 0.80 -3.86
C LEU A 140 -15.50 2.10 -3.05
N ILE A 141 -14.79 3.10 -3.55
CA ILE A 141 -14.67 4.42 -2.91
C ILE A 141 -16.05 5.02 -2.67
N GLN A 142 -16.95 4.92 -3.66
CA GLN A 142 -18.30 5.45 -3.58
C GLN A 142 -19.22 4.68 -2.62
N GLN A 143 -18.91 3.41 -2.37
CA GLN A 143 -19.67 2.52 -1.49
C GLN A 143 -19.06 2.40 -0.09
N ARG A 144 -18.07 3.23 0.25
CA ARG A 144 -17.42 3.16 1.56
C ARG A 144 -18.43 3.22 2.72
N PRO A 145 -18.23 2.40 3.76
CA PRO A 145 -19.07 2.47 4.95
C PRO A 145 -18.98 3.83 5.65
N PRO A 146 -20.05 4.28 6.32
CA PRO A 146 -20.02 5.50 7.11
C PRO A 146 -18.87 5.47 8.14
N GLY A 147 -18.10 6.55 8.18
CA GLY A 147 -16.96 6.67 9.10
C GLY A 147 -15.65 6.05 8.59
N ALA A 148 -15.68 5.17 7.61
CA ALA A 148 -14.47 4.56 7.09
C ALA A 148 -13.52 5.57 6.44
N THR A 149 -12.23 5.48 6.76
CA THR A 149 -11.17 6.30 6.15
C THR A 149 -10.59 5.57 4.94
N ILE A 150 -10.45 6.29 3.82
CA ILE A 150 -9.80 5.74 2.61
C ILE A 150 -8.41 6.31 2.46
N LEU A 151 -7.41 5.43 2.43
CA LEU A 151 -6.01 5.77 2.12
C LEU A 151 -5.64 5.23 0.74
N LEU A 152 -5.12 6.12 -0.11
CA LEU A 152 -4.55 5.80 -1.42
C LEU A 152 -3.03 5.82 -1.34
N ASP A 153 -2.38 4.73 -1.76
CA ASP A 153 -0.96 4.72 -2.14
C ASP A 153 -0.87 4.39 -3.63
N PRO A 154 -0.64 5.36 -4.53
CA PRO A 154 -0.51 5.09 -5.95
C PRO A 154 0.56 4.05 -6.26
N ASN A 155 1.62 4.03 -5.46
CA ASN A 155 2.73 3.08 -5.56
C ASN A 155 3.19 2.95 -7.02
N CYS A 156 3.55 4.09 -7.62
CA CYS A 156 3.76 4.26 -9.06
C CYS A 156 4.79 3.29 -9.61
N ARG A 157 4.46 2.60 -10.68
CA ARG A 157 5.36 1.68 -11.39
C ARG A 157 5.54 2.15 -12.83
N PRO A 158 6.55 2.99 -13.14
CA PRO A 158 6.75 3.55 -14.48
C PRO A 158 6.78 2.50 -15.58
N ALA A 159 7.36 1.33 -15.31
CA ALA A 159 7.46 0.22 -16.26
C ALA A 159 6.10 -0.42 -16.63
N ALA A 160 5.04 -0.16 -15.85
CA ALA A 160 3.68 -0.60 -16.15
C ALA A 160 2.85 0.46 -16.89
N VAL A 161 3.38 1.69 -17.05
CA VAL A 161 2.65 2.83 -17.60
C VAL A 161 3.06 3.08 -19.03
N THR A 162 2.12 2.99 -19.95
CA THR A 162 2.35 3.26 -21.39
C THR A 162 2.05 4.70 -21.79
N ASP A 163 1.13 5.39 -21.08
CA ASP A 163 0.73 6.78 -21.29
C ASP A 163 0.81 7.54 -19.95
N LEU A 164 1.92 8.24 -19.72
CA LEU A 164 2.15 9.01 -18.49
C LEU A 164 1.17 10.17 -18.26
N PRO A 165 0.79 10.98 -19.28
CA PRO A 165 -0.26 11.97 -19.12
C PRO A 165 -1.58 11.37 -18.65
N ALA A 166 -2.10 10.34 -19.34
CA ALA A 166 -3.33 9.66 -18.95
C ALA A 166 -3.24 9.05 -17.54
N TYR A 167 -2.09 8.46 -17.19
CA TYR A 167 -1.85 7.93 -15.86
C TYR A 167 -1.95 9.00 -14.76
N ARG A 168 -1.36 10.18 -14.98
CA ARG A 168 -1.44 11.29 -14.04
C ARG A 168 -2.87 11.76 -13.82
N GLU A 169 -3.65 11.89 -14.89
CA GLU A 169 -5.07 12.26 -14.82
C GLU A 169 -5.89 11.19 -14.06
N LEU A 170 -5.58 9.91 -14.29
CA LEU A 170 -6.20 8.80 -13.57
C LEU A 170 -5.91 8.89 -12.06
N ILE A 171 -4.65 9.06 -11.67
CA ILE A 171 -4.28 9.20 -10.25
C ILE A 171 -4.92 10.44 -9.64
N ASP A 172 -4.98 11.58 -10.35
CA ASP A 172 -5.66 12.78 -9.88
C ASP A 172 -7.16 12.54 -9.63
N THR A 173 -7.78 11.69 -10.44
CA THR A 173 -9.19 11.30 -10.27
C THR A 173 -9.39 10.49 -8.97
N TYR A 174 -8.48 9.59 -8.62
CA TYR A 174 -8.50 8.88 -7.33
C TYR A 174 -8.22 9.82 -6.16
N VAL A 175 -7.20 10.66 -6.27
CA VAL A 175 -6.81 11.63 -5.23
C VAL A 175 -7.99 12.52 -4.79
N ARG A 176 -8.84 12.95 -5.73
CA ARG A 176 -10.03 13.76 -5.43
C ARG A 176 -11.09 13.07 -4.59
N GLN A 177 -11.03 11.76 -4.43
CA GLN A 177 -12.12 10.94 -3.86
C GLN A 177 -11.73 10.25 -2.55
N VAL A 178 -10.49 10.41 -2.08
CA VAL A 178 -9.96 9.73 -0.90
C VAL A 178 -9.65 10.71 0.24
N ASP A 179 -9.44 10.18 1.44
CA ASP A 179 -9.22 11.00 2.63
C ASP A 179 -7.72 11.26 2.89
N VAL A 180 -6.89 10.24 2.66
CA VAL A 180 -5.44 10.32 2.88
C VAL A 180 -4.72 9.80 1.64
N VAL A 181 -3.78 10.56 1.13
CA VAL A 181 -2.87 10.12 0.05
C VAL A 181 -1.49 9.92 0.63
N LYS A 182 -0.94 8.71 0.54
CA LYS A 182 0.47 8.46 0.81
C LYS A 182 1.22 8.38 -0.50
N VAL A 183 2.30 9.12 -0.63
CA VAL A 183 3.19 9.12 -1.80
C VAL A 183 4.64 9.17 -1.37
N SER A 184 5.51 8.52 -2.15
CA SER A 184 6.95 8.72 -2.03
C SER A 184 7.42 9.94 -2.84
N THR A 185 8.63 10.42 -2.56
CA THR A 185 9.25 11.46 -3.40
C THR A 185 9.48 10.98 -4.83
N ASP A 186 9.65 9.66 -5.06
CA ASP A 186 9.76 9.08 -6.39
C ASP A 186 8.41 9.08 -7.13
N ASP A 187 7.32 8.75 -6.44
CA ASP A 187 5.96 8.89 -6.99
C ASP A 187 5.69 10.34 -7.39
N LEU A 188 6.06 11.29 -6.53
CA LEU A 188 5.87 12.72 -6.82
C LEU A 188 6.67 13.19 -8.02
N ARG A 189 7.90 12.70 -8.23
CA ARG A 189 8.70 13.02 -9.44
C ARG A 189 8.00 12.54 -10.71
N LEU A 190 7.32 11.39 -10.64
CA LEU A 190 6.54 10.87 -11.76
C LEU A 190 5.25 11.64 -11.99
N LEU A 191 4.50 11.88 -10.92
CA LEU A 191 3.17 12.52 -10.97
C LEU A 191 3.24 14.02 -11.25
N ARG A 192 4.28 14.72 -10.74
CA ARG A 192 4.46 16.18 -10.82
C ARG A 192 5.91 16.52 -11.22
N PRO A 193 6.31 16.18 -12.47
CA PRO A 193 7.69 16.39 -12.91
C PRO A 193 8.11 17.86 -12.82
N GLY A 194 9.34 18.08 -12.35
CA GLY A 194 9.93 19.41 -12.22
C GLY A 194 9.50 20.20 -10.98
N ALA A 195 8.53 19.72 -10.20
CA ALA A 195 8.18 20.33 -8.93
C ALA A 195 9.03 19.75 -7.78
N PRO A 196 9.50 20.56 -6.82
CA PRO A 196 10.09 20.07 -5.59
C PRO A 196 9.07 19.18 -4.82
N PRO A 197 9.50 18.14 -4.09
CA PRO A 197 8.58 17.15 -3.49
C PRO A 197 7.47 17.75 -2.62
N LEU A 198 7.79 18.68 -1.73
CA LEU A 198 6.78 19.32 -0.87
C LEU A 198 5.78 20.16 -1.67
N ARG A 199 6.23 20.88 -2.72
CA ARG A 199 5.33 21.60 -3.62
C ARG A 199 4.45 20.64 -4.42
N ALA A 200 5.01 19.54 -4.88
CA ALA A 200 4.25 18.49 -5.56
C ALA A 200 3.18 17.86 -4.64
N GLY A 201 3.54 17.56 -3.38
CA GLY A 201 2.60 17.08 -2.37
C GLY A 201 1.48 18.07 -2.06
N ARG A 202 1.79 19.38 -1.95
CA ARG A 202 0.76 20.42 -1.81
C ARG A 202 -0.15 20.50 -3.02
N GLY A 203 0.38 20.31 -4.23
CA GLY A 203 -0.43 20.25 -5.44
C GLY A 203 -1.37 19.03 -5.48
N LEU A 204 -1.07 17.94 -4.78
CA LEU A 204 -2.02 16.84 -4.56
C LEU A 204 -3.08 17.22 -3.52
N LEU A 205 -2.68 17.89 -2.43
CA LEU A 205 -3.60 18.38 -1.40
C LEU A 205 -4.65 19.34 -1.98
N GLU A 206 -4.24 20.22 -2.91
CA GLU A 206 -5.13 21.16 -3.62
C GLU A 206 -6.20 20.47 -4.48
N LEU A 207 -6.04 19.17 -4.79
CA LEU A 207 -7.06 18.39 -5.49
C LEU A 207 -8.24 18.00 -4.60
N GLY A 208 -8.11 18.09 -3.27
CA GLY A 208 -9.22 17.90 -2.34
C GLY A 208 -9.05 16.90 -1.21
N PRO A 209 -8.05 16.00 -1.18
CA PRO A 209 -7.91 15.11 -0.03
C PRO A 209 -7.53 15.92 1.22
N PRO A 210 -8.08 15.60 2.40
CA PRO A 210 -7.73 16.27 3.65
C PRO A 210 -6.25 16.20 4.03
N ALA A 211 -5.55 15.13 3.59
CA ALA A 211 -4.15 14.91 3.94
C ALA A 211 -3.32 14.28 2.82
N VAL A 212 -2.04 14.67 2.77
CA VAL A 212 -1.00 14.01 1.97
C VAL A 212 0.19 13.67 2.87
N LEU A 213 0.58 12.39 2.88
CA LEU A 213 1.75 11.86 3.58
C LEU A 213 2.86 11.67 2.56
N VAL A 214 3.95 12.41 2.67
CA VAL A 214 5.10 12.31 1.76
C VAL A 214 6.22 11.57 2.46
N THR A 215 6.65 10.43 1.90
CA THR A 215 7.80 9.63 2.39
C THR A 215 9.02 9.86 1.51
N ASP A 216 10.23 9.82 2.10
CA ASP A 216 11.51 10.07 1.40
C ASP A 216 12.63 9.16 1.92
N GLY A 217 12.40 7.84 1.89
CA GLY A 217 13.37 6.84 2.36
C GLY A 217 13.83 7.13 3.79
N PRO A 218 15.16 7.31 4.04
CA PRO A 218 15.69 7.59 5.38
C PRO A 218 15.47 9.04 5.85
N SER A 219 15.02 9.93 4.96
CA SER A 219 14.71 11.32 5.33
C SER A 219 13.38 11.41 6.09
N PRO A 220 13.15 12.47 6.88
CA PRO A 220 11.89 12.64 7.57
C PRO A 220 10.69 12.63 6.62
N ALA A 221 9.63 11.90 7.00
CA ALA A 221 8.36 11.99 6.30
C ALA A 221 7.68 13.33 6.60
N THR A 222 6.87 13.81 5.66
CA THR A 222 6.13 15.07 5.83
C THR A 222 4.63 14.81 5.73
N VAL A 223 3.89 15.26 6.72
CA VAL A 223 2.43 15.31 6.75
C VAL A 223 1.98 16.68 6.29
N LEU A 224 1.11 16.73 5.28
CA LEU A 224 0.54 17.95 4.71
C LEU A 224 -0.98 17.96 4.91
N THR A 225 -1.53 19.05 5.44
CA THR A 225 -2.96 19.33 5.55
C THR A 225 -3.23 20.81 5.26
N GLU A 226 -4.49 21.23 5.18
CA GLU A 226 -4.83 22.66 5.11
C GLU A 226 -4.34 23.43 6.36
N ALA A 227 -4.33 22.77 7.54
CA ALA A 227 -3.86 23.37 8.79
C ALA A 227 -2.35 23.64 8.82
N GLY A 228 -1.58 23.03 7.91
CA GLY A 228 -0.14 23.20 7.83
C GLY A 228 0.62 21.95 7.45
N GLU A 229 1.89 21.90 7.86
CA GLU A 229 2.76 20.74 7.63
C GLU A 229 3.48 20.32 8.91
N ARG A 230 3.83 19.02 8.98
CA ARG A 230 4.62 18.48 10.07
C ARG A 230 5.63 17.45 9.56
N SER A 231 6.88 17.62 9.96
CA SER A 231 7.95 16.65 9.70
C SER A 231 7.96 15.58 10.79
N VAL A 232 8.08 14.32 10.39
CA VAL A 232 8.13 13.15 11.28
C VAL A 232 9.46 12.43 11.02
N PRO A 233 10.36 12.34 12.04
CA PRO A 233 11.68 11.77 11.86
C PRO A 233 11.63 10.27 11.58
N VAL A 234 12.59 9.77 10.78
CA VAL A 234 12.80 8.35 10.53
C VAL A 234 13.97 7.87 11.38
N PRO A 235 13.84 6.78 12.18
CA PRO A 235 14.94 6.23 12.95
C PRO A 235 15.99 5.62 12.01
N ALA A 236 17.26 5.75 12.41
CA ALA A 236 18.35 5.04 11.73
C ALA A 236 18.30 3.55 12.10
N VAL A 237 18.29 2.68 11.09
CA VAL A 237 18.32 1.22 11.24
C VAL A 237 19.40 0.62 10.35
N GLU A 238 19.85 -0.60 10.67
CA GLU A 238 20.70 -1.38 9.75
C GLU A 238 19.83 -1.94 8.64
N VAL A 239 19.96 -1.38 7.43
CA VAL A 239 19.14 -1.73 6.27
C VAL A 239 19.66 -3.02 5.65
N VAL A 240 18.79 -4.03 5.60
CA VAL A 240 19.00 -5.31 4.89
C VAL A 240 18.33 -5.28 3.51
N ASP A 241 17.10 -4.75 3.44
CA ASP A 241 16.30 -4.63 2.23
C ASP A 241 15.33 -3.44 2.40
N THR A 242 14.90 -2.83 1.30
CA THR A 242 13.90 -1.75 1.31
C THR A 242 12.60 -2.15 0.60
N ILE A 243 12.54 -3.38 0.10
CA ILE A 243 11.34 -3.93 -0.54
C ILE A 243 10.24 -4.08 0.52
N GLY A 244 9.09 -3.45 0.27
CA GLY A 244 7.95 -3.50 1.19
C GLY A 244 7.88 -2.35 2.19
N ALA A 245 8.93 -1.50 2.34
CA ALA A 245 8.92 -0.39 3.32
C ALA A 245 7.73 0.58 3.14
N GLY A 246 7.35 0.87 1.88
CA GLY A 246 6.14 1.64 1.57
C GLY A 246 4.86 0.93 2.01
N ASP A 247 4.78 -0.37 1.75
CA ASP A 247 3.65 -1.22 2.12
C ASP A 247 3.54 -1.34 3.65
N ALA A 248 4.69 -1.49 4.33
CA ALA A 248 4.81 -1.50 5.79
C ALA A 248 4.34 -0.18 6.42
N PHE A 249 4.70 0.96 5.80
CA PHE A 249 4.21 2.27 6.23
C PHE A 249 2.67 2.35 6.14
N VAL A 250 2.08 1.94 5.01
CA VAL A 250 0.62 1.94 4.84
C VAL A 250 -0.04 1.02 5.87
N ALA A 251 0.50 -0.18 6.06
CA ALA A 251 -0.01 -1.14 7.04
C ALA A 251 0.04 -0.59 8.47
N GLY A 252 1.17 -0.01 8.88
CA GLY A 252 1.34 0.61 10.19
C GLY A 252 0.37 1.78 10.40
N PHE A 253 0.23 2.67 9.40
CA PHE A 253 -0.67 3.80 9.46
C PHE A 253 -2.13 3.36 9.63
N LEU A 254 -2.63 2.49 8.77
CA LEU A 254 -4.02 2.02 8.82
C LEU A 254 -4.33 1.27 10.12
N THR A 255 -3.37 0.46 10.62
CA THR A 255 -3.53 -0.26 11.87
C THR A 255 -3.56 0.70 13.05
N TRP A 256 -2.66 1.69 13.11
CA TRP A 256 -2.66 2.71 14.15
C TRP A 256 -3.95 3.54 14.13
N TRP A 257 -4.37 3.98 12.93
CA TRP A 257 -5.57 4.78 12.73
C TRP A 257 -6.83 4.11 13.27
N THR A 258 -7.02 2.84 12.92
CA THR A 258 -8.18 2.06 13.38
C THR A 258 -8.12 1.71 14.87
N ALA A 259 -6.93 1.44 15.41
CA ALA A 259 -6.74 1.18 16.83
C ALA A 259 -7.09 2.39 17.72
N HIS A 260 -6.97 3.60 17.19
CA HIS A 260 -7.37 4.84 17.87
C HIS A 260 -8.80 5.29 17.55
N ALA A 261 -9.58 4.44 16.88
CA ALA A 261 -10.97 4.70 16.48
C ALA A 261 -11.15 6.01 15.68
N LEU A 262 -10.12 6.41 14.92
CA LEU A 262 -10.16 7.58 14.05
C LEU A 262 -10.95 7.26 12.78
N THR A 263 -11.60 8.28 12.25
CA THR A 263 -12.50 8.21 11.09
C THR A 263 -12.05 9.16 9.99
N HIS A 264 -12.73 9.15 8.84
CA HIS A 264 -12.46 10.12 7.79
C HIS A 264 -12.67 11.58 8.23
N HIS A 265 -13.46 11.84 9.29
CA HIS A 265 -13.61 13.19 9.85
C HIS A 265 -12.32 13.70 10.52
N ASP A 266 -11.46 12.80 10.96
CA ASP A 266 -10.19 13.11 11.61
C ASP A 266 -9.03 13.26 10.59
N ALA A 267 -9.28 12.98 9.29
CA ALA A 267 -8.27 12.97 8.24
C ALA A 267 -7.64 14.36 7.95
N GLY A 268 -8.18 15.44 8.50
CA GLY A 268 -7.58 16.79 8.48
C GLY A 268 -6.80 17.15 9.75
N ASP A 269 -6.81 16.29 10.80
CA ASP A 269 -6.08 16.55 12.04
C ASP A 269 -4.57 16.27 11.85
N LEU A 270 -3.81 17.35 11.74
CA LEU A 270 -2.36 17.31 11.53
C LEU A 270 -1.61 16.54 12.64
N TYR A 271 -2.10 16.58 13.89
CA TYR A 271 -1.45 15.88 15.00
C TYR A 271 -1.77 14.39 14.99
N ALA A 272 -3.04 14.02 14.76
CA ALA A 272 -3.44 12.63 14.61
C ALA A 272 -2.68 11.97 13.45
N LEU A 273 -2.63 12.63 12.29
CA LEU A 273 -1.88 12.17 11.12
C LEU A 273 -0.38 12.01 11.40
N ALA A 274 0.24 12.98 12.09
CA ALA A 274 1.65 12.90 12.42
C ALA A 274 1.97 11.76 13.41
N ASN A 275 1.10 11.49 14.37
CA ASN A 275 1.23 10.35 15.27
C ASN A 275 1.05 9.03 14.52
N GLY A 276 0.07 8.93 13.61
CA GLY A 276 -0.12 7.78 12.74
C GLY A 276 1.08 7.54 11.81
N ALA A 277 1.65 8.63 11.26
CA ALA A 277 2.87 8.55 10.44
C ALA A 277 4.10 8.10 11.26
N ALA A 278 4.22 8.54 12.52
CA ALA A 278 5.30 8.09 13.40
C ALA A 278 5.20 6.58 13.70
N ALA A 279 4.01 6.09 14.00
CA ALA A 279 3.75 4.67 14.20
C ALA A 279 4.01 3.86 12.91
N ALA A 280 3.61 4.38 11.76
CA ALA A 280 3.87 3.79 10.44
C ALA A 280 5.37 3.68 10.13
N ILE A 281 6.15 4.70 10.48
CA ILE A 281 7.60 4.73 10.30
C ILE A 281 8.30 3.65 11.13
N GLU A 282 7.83 3.36 12.35
CA GLU A 282 8.38 2.27 13.17
C GLU A 282 8.22 0.91 12.47
N VAL A 283 7.06 0.66 11.86
CA VAL A 283 6.79 -0.57 11.10
C VAL A 283 7.65 -0.64 9.84
N ALA A 284 7.73 0.46 9.08
CA ALA A 284 8.56 0.54 7.87
C ALA A 284 10.06 0.37 8.19
N ALA A 285 10.53 0.94 9.29
CA ALA A 285 11.91 0.78 9.74
C ALA A 285 12.23 -0.68 10.14
N ALA A 286 11.28 -1.37 10.79
CA ALA A 286 11.42 -2.78 11.13
C ALA A 286 11.44 -3.66 9.87
N ASP A 287 10.57 -3.40 8.88
CA ASP A 287 10.59 -4.09 7.59
C ASP A 287 11.96 -3.98 6.91
N CYS A 288 12.59 -2.81 6.93
CA CYS A 288 13.90 -2.60 6.33
C CYS A 288 15.03 -3.44 6.97
N THR A 289 14.85 -4.03 8.14
CA THR A 289 15.87 -4.86 8.82
C THR A 289 15.84 -6.34 8.43
N VAL A 290 14.90 -6.75 7.57
CA VAL A 290 14.75 -8.13 7.09
C VAL A 290 14.62 -8.14 5.56
N ARG A 291 14.68 -9.32 4.94
CA ARG A 291 14.52 -9.45 3.49
C ARG A 291 13.05 -9.50 3.08
N GLY A 292 12.75 -8.78 1.98
CA GLY A 292 11.43 -8.72 1.37
C GLY A 292 10.38 -8.07 2.28
N ALA A 293 9.16 -7.89 1.80
CA ALA A 293 8.05 -7.30 2.54
C ALA A 293 7.65 -8.15 3.76
N ASN A 294 8.31 -7.93 4.92
CA ASN A 294 8.21 -8.77 6.11
C ASN A 294 8.52 -8.01 7.40
N LEU A 295 8.19 -8.61 8.53
CA LEU A 295 8.56 -8.09 9.86
C LEU A 295 9.46 -9.08 10.59
N PRO A 296 10.44 -8.61 11.39
CA PRO A 296 11.23 -9.49 12.25
C PRO A 296 10.34 -10.32 13.19
N ALA A 297 10.68 -11.58 13.41
CA ALA A 297 9.86 -12.47 14.26
C ALA A 297 9.70 -11.95 15.71
N GLU A 298 10.69 -11.24 16.20
CA GLU A 298 10.68 -10.61 17.53
C GLU A 298 10.00 -9.24 17.55
N PHE A 299 9.62 -8.67 16.39
CA PHE A 299 8.99 -7.36 16.34
C PHE A 299 7.72 -7.33 17.16
N ARG A 300 7.67 -6.40 18.10
CA ARG A 300 6.50 -6.16 18.95
C ARG A 300 6.12 -4.70 18.81
N TRP A 301 5.03 -4.47 18.13
CA TRP A 301 4.54 -3.14 17.89
C TRP A 301 3.54 -2.71 18.97
N SER A 302 3.68 -1.48 19.45
CA SER A 302 2.70 -0.85 20.32
C SER A 302 2.02 0.28 19.57
N THR A 303 0.71 0.25 19.50
CA THR A 303 -0.08 1.37 18.93
C THR A 303 0.05 2.67 19.71
N ASN A 304 0.76 2.65 20.86
CA ASN A 304 0.95 3.82 21.71
C ASN A 304 2.43 4.31 21.64
N PRO A 305 2.78 5.23 20.71
CA PRO A 305 4.17 5.66 20.49
C PRO A 305 4.81 6.43 21.67
N GLY A 306 4.11 6.57 22.79
CA GLY A 306 4.61 7.18 24.04
C GLY A 306 5.05 6.19 25.12
N GLY A 307 4.98 4.87 24.89
CA GLY A 307 5.12 3.85 25.91
C GLY A 307 6.50 3.18 26.06
N SER A 308 7.49 3.45 25.22
CA SER A 308 8.75 2.69 25.20
C SER A 308 10.02 3.49 25.54
N ALA A 309 9.97 4.41 26.48
CA ALA A 309 11.20 5.06 26.98
C ALA A 309 11.20 5.32 28.49
N VAL A 310 10.73 4.37 29.32
CA VAL A 310 11.02 4.39 30.75
C VAL A 310 11.14 2.96 31.27
N GLY A 311 12.38 2.50 31.55
CA GLY A 311 12.58 1.38 32.44
C GLY A 311 13.49 0.25 31.99
N ALA A 312 14.79 0.52 31.83
CA ALA A 312 15.80 -0.46 32.16
C ALA A 312 16.83 0.24 33.02
N ARG A 313 16.73 0.03 34.34
CA ARG A 313 17.85 0.15 35.29
C ARG A 313 18.43 -1.22 35.47
#